data_0fc9f7f96931fe041ae2353c3dddf6a8
#
_entry.id   0fc9f7f96931fe041ae2353c3dddf6a8
#
_cell.length_a   1.000
_cell.length_b   1.000
_cell.length_c   1.000
_cell.angle_alpha   90.00
_cell.angle_beta   90.00
_cell.angle_gamma   90.00
#
_symmetry.space_group_name_H-M   'P 1'
#
loop_
_entity.id
_entity.type
_entity.pdbx_description
1 polymer ?
#
loop_
_entity_poly.entity_id
_entity_poly.type
_entity_poly.pdbx_seq_one_letter_code
_entity_poly.pdbx_strand_id
1 'polypeptide(L)'
;NDLGVDLGNSEKEILNNLQSKNYNQDQIQFPKKLASDNEYKSRVRDVDAETPARYNADKRRLYAASGCAGKIAVFAVRLDTYLKPTKSSVFYIGCNKPENFSRIRRDILSNFKNLPESGEYVHRDCYEAAKQYSKDTFIAIEKLGPSFIPKLFEFKRRVDLITGKFRFLPRKFSDKLMQFLSLFWPNHLPIRMEEFHEKYEHHWIIEMSDEGIDEIKNYLISYFEDNEGSFFECNKKEADKALLHRFVAASAVGRFHALNENKLGEMISLDIAFPRNEKNWFENLPQEIDNQLEMKLYYGHLFCHVLHHNYIVKKGVDADALKKRLLKIYDDVGAEYPAEHNVGHEYLAKPSLTDFYKELDPTNGFNPGIGQTSKNKYWK
;
A
#
# COMPACT_ATOMS: atom_id res chain seq x y z
N ASN A 1 22.68 10.59 18.40
CA ASN A 1 21.46 9.84 18.20
C ASN A 1 20.30 10.82 18.11
N ASP A 2 19.39 10.59 17.18
CA ASP A 2 18.24 11.49 16.93
C ASP A 2 16.99 11.07 17.71
N LEU A 3 17.12 10.19 18.70
CA LEU A 3 15.98 9.67 19.47
C LEU A 3 15.39 10.71 20.43
N GLY A 4 16.14 11.79 20.73
CA GLY A 4 15.70 12.77 21.71
C GLY A 4 15.64 12.23 23.14
N VAL A 5 16.44 11.22 23.43
CA VAL A 5 16.60 10.64 24.77
C VAL A 5 18.08 10.65 25.12
N ASP A 6 18.43 11.15 26.29
CA ASP A 6 19.79 11.05 26.82
C ASP A 6 20.03 9.61 27.31
N LEU A 7 20.78 8.85 26.53
CA LEU A 7 21.06 7.44 26.78
C LEU A 7 22.54 7.20 27.12
N GLY A 8 23.35 8.25 27.23
CA GLY A 8 24.78 8.15 27.53
C GLY A 8 25.68 8.71 26.42
N ASN A 9 26.99 8.69 26.69
CA ASN A 9 28.01 9.35 25.89
C ASN A 9 28.77 8.42 24.94
N SER A 10 28.54 7.13 25.01
CA SER A 10 29.15 6.14 24.12
C SER A 10 28.11 5.24 23.48
N GLU A 11 28.43 4.70 22.27
CA GLU A 11 27.55 3.77 21.55
C GLU A 11 27.17 2.55 22.40
N LYS A 12 28.12 2.01 23.14
CA LYS A 12 27.90 0.85 24.03
C LYS A 12 26.94 1.20 25.15
N GLU A 13 27.07 2.37 25.75
CA GLU A 13 26.21 2.85 26.82
C GLU A 13 24.79 3.11 26.30
N ILE A 14 24.67 3.77 25.14
CA ILE A 14 23.38 4.01 24.48
C ILE A 14 22.66 2.69 24.19
N LEU A 15 23.35 1.71 23.60
CA LEU A 15 22.74 0.41 23.29
C LEU A 15 22.35 -0.36 24.55
N ASN A 16 23.20 -0.35 25.58
CA ASN A 16 22.88 -1.00 26.86
C ASN A 16 21.67 -0.37 27.54
N ASN A 17 21.60 0.96 27.57
CA ASN A 17 20.48 1.69 28.20
C ASN A 17 19.17 1.50 27.43
N LEU A 18 19.20 1.43 26.10
CA LEU A 18 18.04 1.06 25.27
C LEU A 18 17.58 -0.37 25.56
N GLN A 19 18.51 -1.33 25.60
CA GLN A 19 18.19 -2.75 25.82
C GLN A 19 17.63 -3.00 27.23
N SER A 20 18.23 -2.37 28.23
CA SER A 20 17.80 -2.49 29.63
C SER A 20 16.65 -1.57 30.00
N LYS A 21 16.21 -0.70 29.08
CA LYS A 21 15.20 0.35 29.34
C LYS A 21 15.59 1.27 30.50
N ASN A 22 16.88 1.49 30.68
CA ASN A 22 17.44 2.30 31.77
C ASN A 22 17.44 3.78 31.39
N TYR A 23 16.26 4.38 31.34
CA TYR A 23 16.08 5.83 31.15
C TYR A 23 14.75 6.28 31.76
N ASN A 24 14.72 7.51 32.26
CA ASN A 24 13.57 8.12 32.90
C ASN A 24 12.88 9.11 31.97
N GLN A 25 11.66 9.47 32.31
CA GLN A 25 10.86 10.40 31.51
C GLN A 25 11.50 11.79 31.41
N ASP A 26 12.22 12.23 32.44
CA ASP A 26 12.93 13.51 32.47
C ASP A 26 14.10 13.57 31.47
N GLN A 27 14.61 12.43 31.05
CA GLN A 27 15.66 12.31 30.03
C GLN A 27 15.11 12.38 28.60
N ILE A 28 13.79 12.37 28.44
CA ILE A 28 13.12 12.41 27.13
C ILE A 28 12.95 13.87 26.74
N GLN A 29 13.62 14.28 25.67
CA GLN A 29 13.49 15.60 25.06
C GLN A 29 12.49 15.54 23.91
N PHE A 30 11.83 16.66 23.66
CA PHE A 30 11.03 16.82 22.43
C PHE A 30 11.93 17.28 21.30
N PRO A 31 12.28 16.41 20.33
CA PRO A 31 13.13 16.79 19.22
C PRO A 31 12.46 17.83 18.33
N LYS A 32 13.24 18.66 17.66
CA LYS A 32 12.74 19.60 16.64
C LYS A 32 12.20 18.86 15.42
N LYS A 33 12.74 17.66 15.11
CA LYS A 33 12.27 16.78 14.06
C LYS A 33 11.38 15.71 14.69
N LEU A 34 10.16 15.57 14.20
CA LEU A 34 9.21 14.55 14.63
C LEU A 34 9.22 13.38 13.63
N ALA A 35 8.83 12.19 14.09
CA ALA A 35 8.70 11.03 13.23
C ALA A 35 7.53 11.18 12.24
N SER A 36 6.44 11.81 12.70
CA SER A 36 5.26 12.07 11.87
C SER A 36 5.41 13.34 11.02
N ASP A 37 4.75 13.32 9.86
CA ASP A 37 4.63 14.50 9.00
C ASP A 37 3.54 15.45 9.51
N ASN A 38 3.93 16.45 10.29
CA ASN A 38 2.99 17.44 10.86
C ASN A 38 2.32 18.33 9.82
N GLU A 39 2.85 18.43 8.62
CA GLU A 39 2.26 19.22 7.53
C GLU A 39 1.32 18.39 6.65
N TYR A 40 1.27 17.06 6.87
CA TYR A 40 0.48 16.18 6.02
C TYR A 40 -1.00 16.55 6.00
N LYS A 41 -1.58 16.88 7.15
CA LYS A 41 -3.01 17.27 7.25
C LYS A 41 -3.34 18.52 6.41
N SER A 42 -2.49 19.52 6.43
CA SER A 42 -2.70 20.74 5.62
C SER A 42 -2.44 20.47 4.13
N ARG A 43 -1.42 19.65 3.84
CA ARG A 43 -1.07 19.30 2.46
C ARG A 43 -2.13 18.46 1.77
N VAL A 44 -2.67 17.42 2.42
CA VAL A 44 -3.68 16.58 1.80
C VAL A 44 -4.98 17.33 1.54
N ARG A 45 -5.27 18.36 2.34
CA ARG A 45 -6.44 19.25 2.16
C ARG A 45 -6.31 20.24 1.00
N ASP A 46 -5.08 20.54 0.56
CA ASP A 46 -4.84 21.37 -0.63
C ASP A 46 -5.06 20.52 -1.88
N VAL A 47 -6.33 20.29 -2.22
CA VAL A 47 -6.76 19.39 -3.29
C VAL A 47 -6.51 19.94 -4.70
N ASP A 48 -6.07 21.19 -4.84
CA ASP A 48 -5.82 21.85 -6.11
C ASP A 48 -4.32 21.91 -6.47
N ALA A 49 -3.45 21.42 -5.59
CA ALA A 49 -2.02 21.42 -5.83
C ALA A 49 -1.60 20.41 -6.92
N GLU A 50 -0.70 20.86 -7.78
CA GLU A 50 -0.12 20.10 -8.90
C GLU A 50 0.95 19.08 -8.49
N THR A 51 1.08 18.82 -7.19
CA THR A 51 2.08 17.88 -6.64
C THR A 51 1.40 16.82 -5.78
N PRO A 52 1.95 15.60 -5.70
CA PRO A 52 1.44 14.56 -4.83
C PRO A 52 1.46 14.95 -3.34
N ALA A 53 0.55 14.37 -2.57
CA ALA A 53 0.48 14.58 -1.12
C ALA A 53 1.72 13.99 -0.42
N ARG A 54 2.14 12.78 -0.82
CA ARG A 54 3.32 12.08 -0.29
C ARG A 54 3.91 11.13 -1.34
N TYR A 55 5.23 10.96 -1.29
CA TYR A 55 5.98 10.00 -2.12
C TYR A 55 7.40 9.83 -1.56
N ASN A 56 8.06 8.73 -1.90
CA ASN A 56 9.35 8.37 -1.30
C ASN A 56 10.51 9.35 -1.58
N ALA A 57 10.52 10.01 -2.73
CA ALA A 57 11.60 10.93 -3.10
C ALA A 57 11.39 12.37 -2.62
N ASP A 58 10.41 12.62 -1.76
CA ASP A 58 10.13 13.96 -1.22
C ASP A 58 11.29 14.45 -0.33
N LYS A 59 12.07 15.39 -0.84
CA LYS A 59 13.24 15.96 -0.15
C LYS A 59 12.93 16.50 1.26
N ARG A 60 11.69 16.94 1.49
CA ARG A 60 11.27 17.48 2.79
C ARG A 60 11.15 16.39 3.86
N ARG A 61 11.12 15.12 3.44
CA ARG A 61 10.88 13.95 4.30
C ARG A 61 12.06 12.96 4.35
N LEU A 62 13.17 13.30 3.68
CA LEU A 62 14.39 12.49 3.72
C LEU A 62 15.24 12.88 4.93
N TYR A 63 15.19 12.08 6.00
CA TYR A 63 16.05 12.26 7.18
C TYR A 63 16.14 10.97 8.00
N ALA A 64 17.26 10.73 8.65
CA ALA A 64 17.49 9.53 9.47
C ALA A 64 17.06 8.23 8.76
N ALA A 65 16.12 7.47 9.33
CA ALA A 65 15.60 6.23 8.74
C ALA A 65 14.54 6.45 7.63
N SER A 66 14.04 7.68 7.46
CA SER A 66 13.02 7.98 6.46
C SER A 66 13.64 8.02 5.07
N GLY A 67 13.20 7.13 4.17
CA GLY A 67 13.70 7.04 2.79
C GLY A 67 15.12 6.46 2.67
N CYS A 68 15.69 5.86 3.71
CA CYS A 68 17.08 5.38 3.71
C CYS A 68 17.31 4.13 2.85
N ALA A 69 16.26 3.41 2.47
CA ALA A 69 16.33 2.20 1.61
C ALA A 69 17.42 1.18 2.03
N GLY A 70 17.63 1.02 3.33
CA GLY A 70 18.63 0.10 3.87
C GLY A 70 20.08 0.59 3.82
N LYS A 71 20.32 1.88 3.61
CA LYS A 71 21.65 2.49 3.66
C LYS A 71 22.18 2.71 5.08
N ILE A 72 21.41 2.40 6.10
CA ILE A 72 21.78 2.44 7.50
C ILE A 72 21.31 1.19 8.23
N ALA A 73 21.98 0.84 9.35
CA ALA A 73 21.48 -0.14 10.30
C ALA A 73 20.67 0.57 11.39
N VAL A 74 19.40 0.22 11.50
CA VAL A 74 18.49 0.81 12.49
C VAL A 74 18.40 -0.11 13.70
N PHE A 75 18.84 0.36 14.87
CA PHE A 75 18.77 -0.38 16.13
C PHE A 75 17.54 -0.04 16.96
N ALA A 76 17.08 1.20 16.89
CA ALA A 76 15.88 1.66 17.56
C ALA A 76 15.25 2.83 16.80
N VAL A 77 13.93 2.93 16.88
CA VAL A 77 13.17 4.06 16.38
C VAL A 77 12.27 4.61 17.48
N ARG A 78 12.07 5.92 17.47
CA ARG A 78 11.05 6.59 18.28
C ARG A 78 9.95 7.02 17.33
N LEU A 79 8.71 6.66 17.69
CA LEU A 79 7.53 6.98 16.91
C LEU A 79 6.60 7.88 17.73
N ASP A 80 5.94 8.81 17.06
CA ASP A 80 4.84 9.54 17.66
C ASP A 80 3.64 8.62 17.82
N THR A 81 2.89 8.84 18.88
CA THR A 81 1.65 8.12 19.16
C THR A 81 0.49 9.11 19.28
N TYR A 82 -0.71 8.65 18.96
CA TYR A 82 -1.91 9.44 18.98
C TYR A 82 -2.94 8.81 19.93
N LEU A 83 -3.83 9.64 20.45
CA LEU A 83 -4.95 9.13 21.24
C LEU A 83 -5.81 8.22 20.36
N LYS A 84 -6.15 7.05 20.90
CA LYS A 84 -7.06 6.16 20.22
C LYS A 84 -8.46 6.80 20.22
N PRO A 85 -9.16 6.82 19.08
CA PRO A 85 -10.55 7.27 19.02
C PRO A 85 -11.44 6.53 20.01
N THR A 86 -12.48 7.20 20.54
CA THR A 86 -13.44 6.56 21.45
C THR A 86 -14.39 5.64 20.70
N LYS A 87 -14.73 5.98 19.47
CA LYS A 87 -15.52 5.15 18.56
C LYS A 87 -15.02 5.34 17.12
N SER A 88 -15.18 4.31 16.29
CA SER A 88 -14.98 4.39 14.85
C SER A 88 -16.12 3.68 14.12
N SER A 89 -16.39 4.11 12.89
CA SER A 89 -17.32 3.48 11.98
C SER A 89 -16.73 3.42 10.59
N VAL A 90 -17.03 2.33 9.88
CA VAL A 90 -16.57 2.10 8.51
C VAL A 90 -17.74 2.24 7.56
N PHE A 91 -17.55 3.01 6.51
CA PHE A 91 -18.53 3.20 5.43
C PHE A 91 -17.99 2.54 4.17
N TYR A 92 -18.81 1.65 3.60
CA TYR A 92 -18.51 0.97 2.35
C TYR A 92 -19.31 1.64 1.24
N ILE A 93 -18.61 2.18 0.25
CA ILE A 93 -19.18 3.00 -0.84
C ILE A 93 -18.94 2.27 -2.16
N GLY A 94 -19.95 2.25 -3.04
CA GLY A 94 -19.86 1.72 -4.40
C GLY A 94 -20.37 2.69 -5.44
N CYS A 95 -19.69 2.80 -6.57
CA CYS A 95 -20.14 3.54 -7.75
C CYS A 95 -19.56 2.96 -9.05
N ASN A 96 -20.13 3.35 -10.20
CA ASN A 96 -19.61 2.95 -11.52
C ASN A 96 -18.82 4.07 -12.21
N LYS A 97 -18.88 5.28 -11.68
CA LYS A 97 -18.20 6.46 -12.22
C LYS A 97 -17.08 6.91 -11.28
N PRO A 98 -15.80 6.79 -11.66
CA PRO A 98 -14.69 7.19 -10.80
C PRO A 98 -14.69 8.69 -10.45
N GLU A 99 -15.38 9.54 -11.26
CA GLU A 99 -15.55 10.97 -11.01
C GLU A 99 -16.34 11.22 -9.70
N ASN A 100 -17.25 10.33 -9.32
CA ASN A 100 -17.94 10.41 -8.04
C ASN A 100 -16.96 10.32 -6.87
N PHE A 101 -15.98 9.43 -6.94
CA PHE A 101 -14.95 9.35 -5.92
C PHE A 101 -14.01 10.55 -5.92
N SER A 102 -13.69 11.11 -7.10
CA SER A 102 -12.95 12.37 -7.17
C SER A 102 -13.67 13.48 -6.43
N ARG A 103 -14.99 13.60 -6.63
CA ARG A 103 -15.81 14.63 -5.99
C ARG A 103 -15.91 14.40 -4.48
N ILE A 104 -16.27 13.19 -4.05
CA ILE A 104 -16.37 12.85 -2.62
C ILE A 104 -15.04 13.10 -1.91
N ARG A 105 -13.90 12.70 -2.51
CA ARG A 105 -12.56 12.96 -1.99
C ARG A 105 -12.33 14.46 -1.78
N ARG A 106 -12.60 15.26 -2.81
CA ARG A 106 -12.38 16.72 -2.75
C ARG A 106 -13.28 17.37 -1.71
N ASP A 107 -14.56 17.00 -1.67
CA ASP A 107 -15.52 17.55 -0.70
C ASP A 107 -15.11 17.24 0.74
N ILE A 108 -14.73 15.99 1.03
CA ILE A 108 -14.27 15.58 2.36
C ILE A 108 -12.99 16.34 2.75
N LEU A 109 -11.97 16.35 1.89
CA LEU A 109 -10.69 16.97 2.20
C LEU A 109 -10.77 18.49 2.35
N SER A 110 -11.64 19.15 1.57
CA SER A 110 -11.78 20.62 1.61
C SER A 110 -12.71 21.11 2.71
N ASN A 111 -13.80 20.38 3.00
CA ASN A 111 -14.91 20.93 3.79
C ASN A 111 -15.08 20.29 5.17
N PHE A 112 -14.66 19.03 5.36
CA PHE A 112 -14.88 18.36 6.64
C PHE A 112 -13.98 18.91 7.74
N LYS A 113 -14.53 19.02 8.93
CA LYS A 113 -13.77 19.35 10.14
C LYS A 113 -12.82 18.23 10.49
N ASN A 114 -13.31 16.99 10.43
CA ASN A 114 -12.56 15.78 10.78
C ASN A 114 -12.10 15.05 9.51
N LEU A 115 -10.82 14.70 9.45
CA LEU A 115 -10.31 13.85 8.36
C LEU A 115 -10.57 12.38 8.67
N PRO A 116 -10.81 11.56 7.64
CA PRO A 116 -10.89 10.10 7.80
C PRO A 116 -9.61 9.50 8.38
N GLU A 117 -9.75 8.46 9.18
CA GLU A 117 -8.63 7.65 9.67
C GLU A 117 -7.97 6.87 8.52
N SER A 118 -8.80 6.34 7.63
CA SER A 118 -8.34 5.65 6.41
C SER A 118 -9.35 5.75 5.27
N GLY A 119 -8.88 5.50 4.04
CA GLY A 119 -9.73 5.48 2.86
C GLY A 119 -9.15 4.57 1.79
N GLU A 120 -9.61 3.32 1.77
CA GLU A 120 -9.08 2.23 0.99
C GLU A 120 -9.92 1.97 -0.27
N TYR A 121 -9.33 2.18 -1.42
CA TYR A 121 -9.95 1.93 -2.72
C TYR A 121 -9.67 0.51 -3.21
N VAL A 122 -10.66 -0.10 -3.85
CA VAL A 122 -10.56 -1.39 -4.53
C VAL A 122 -11.43 -1.39 -5.79
N HIS A 123 -10.86 -1.73 -6.95
CA HIS A 123 -11.61 -1.98 -8.16
C HIS A 123 -12.27 -3.38 -8.14
N ARG A 124 -13.38 -3.55 -8.85
CA ARG A 124 -14.13 -4.82 -8.95
C ARG A 124 -13.24 -6.02 -9.27
N ASP A 125 -12.35 -5.90 -10.25
CA ASP A 125 -11.49 -7.01 -10.67
C ASP A 125 -10.50 -7.39 -9.56
N CYS A 126 -10.02 -6.39 -8.81
CA CYS A 126 -9.16 -6.62 -7.66
C CYS A 126 -9.92 -7.25 -6.50
N TYR A 127 -11.16 -6.84 -6.27
CA TYR A 127 -12.06 -7.47 -5.31
C TYR A 127 -12.27 -8.95 -5.63
N GLU A 128 -12.62 -9.27 -6.89
CA GLU A 128 -12.83 -10.66 -7.33
C GLU A 128 -11.56 -11.49 -7.25
N ALA A 129 -10.43 -10.94 -7.70
CA ALA A 129 -9.15 -11.63 -7.58
C ALA A 129 -8.79 -11.92 -6.11
N ALA A 130 -9.03 -10.99 -5.20
CA ALA A 130 -8.81 -11.19 -3.77
C ALA A 130 -9.74 -12.27 -3.19
N LYS A 131 -11.02 -12.24 -3.56
CA LYS A 131 -12.03 -13.23 -3.16
C LYS A 131 -11.63 -14.64 -3.59
N GLN A 132 -11.11 -14.78 -4.81
CA GLN A 132 -10.78 -16.08 -5.38
C GLN A 132 -9.38 -16.57 -4.96
N TYR A 133 -8.36 -15.69 -5.00
CA TYR A 133 -6.95 -16.09 -4.89
C TYR A 133 -6.32 -15.81 -3.52
N SER A 134 -6.99 -15.05 -2.65
CA SER A 134 -6.48 -14.73 -1.30
C SER A 134 -7.36 -15.27 -0.17
N LYS A 135 -8.36 -16.13 -0.47
CA LYS A 135 -9.31 -16.65 0.50
C LYS A 135 -8.67 -17.39 1.67
N ASP A 136 -7.66 -18.21 1.40
CA ASP A 136 -6.90 -18.94 2.42
C ASP A 136 -6.12 -17.98 3.35
N THR A 137 -5.48 -16.96 2.77
CA THR A 137 -4.78 -15.94 3.52
C THR A 137 -5.74 -15.11 4.36
N PHE A 138 -6.89 -14.72 3.79
CA PHE A 138 -7.95 -14.02 4.51
C PHE A 138 -8.40 -14.80 5.76
N ILE A 139 -8.79 -16.07 5.59
CA ILE A 139 -9.28 -16.91 6.69
C ILE A 139 -8.19 -17.18 7.73
N ALA A 140 -6.93 -17.35 7.29
CA ALA A 140 -5.81 -17.51 8.20
C ALA A 140 -5.60 -16.27 9.08
N ILE A 141 -5.66 -15.06 8.50
CA ILE A 141 -5.54 -13.81 9.26
C ILE A 141 -6.74 -13.60 10.18
N GLU A 142 -7.94 -13.81 9.69
CA GLU A 142 -9.18 -13.66 10.48
C GLU A 142 -9.16 -14.53 11.74
N LYS A 143 -8.65 -15.76 11.64
CA LYS A 143 -8.67 -16.73 12.74
C LYS A 143 -7.42 -16.73 13.61
N LEU A 144 -6.24 -16.49 13.03
CA LEU A 144 -4.95 -16.67 13.69
C LEU A 144 -4.18 -15.35 13.89
N GLY A 145 -4.72 -14.26 13.34
CA GLY A 145 -4.10 -12.94 13.36
C GLY A 145 -2.97 -12.76 12.34
N PRO A 146 -2.57 -11.51 12.07
CA PRO A 146 -1.56 -11.18 11.05
C PRO A 146 -0.16 -11.69 11.41
N SER A 147 0.16 -11.90 12.67
CA SER A 147 1.44 -12.46 13.13
C SER A 147 1.69 -13.89 12.65
N PHE A 148 0.65 -14.57 12.18
CA PHE A 148 0.77 -15.92 11.60
C PHE A 148 1.30 -15.92 10.16
N ILE A 149 1.18 -14.81 9.43
CA ILE A 149 1.56 -14.72 8.01
C ILE A 149 3.02 -15.14 7.75
N PRO A 150 4.04 -14.66 8.51
CA PRO A 150 5.42 -15.09 8.29
C PRO A 150 5.60 -16.60 8.44
N LYS A 151 4.90 -17.21 9.40
CA LYS A 151 4.95 -18.66 9.62
C LYS A 151 4.30 -19.43 8.47
N LEU A 152 3.20 -18.92 7.93
CA LEU A 152 2.52 -19.50 6.77
C LEU A 152 3.43 -19.45 5.52
N PHE A 153 4.08 -18.31 5.25
CA PHE A 153 4.99 -18.20 4.12
C PHE A 153 6.23 -19.07 4.27
N GLU A 154 6.79 -19.18 5.47
CA GLU A 154 7.91 -20.06 5.73
C GLU A 154 7.52 -21.53 5.54
N PHE A 155 6.32 -21.94 6.00
CA PHE A 155 5.80 -23.27 5.75
C PHE A 155 5.63 -23.54 4.25
N LYS A 156 5.01 -22.65 3.49
CA LYS A 156 4.86 -22.74 2.04
C LYS A 156 6.21 -22.88 1.36
N ARG A 157 7.18 -22.04 1.71
CA ARG A 157 8.53 -22.10 1.17
C ARG A 157 9.20 -23.46 1.42
N ARG A 158 9.06 -24.04 2.61
CA ARG A 158 9.60 -25.38 2.93
C ARG A 158 8.92 -26.47 2.11
N VAL A 159 7.59 -26.41 1.99
CA VAL A 159 6.83 -27.36 1.15
C VAL A 159 7.33 -27.28 -0.30
N ASP A 160 7.44 -26.08 -0.88
CA ASP A 160 7.88 -25.91 -2.26
C ASP A 160 9.35 -26.35 -2.49
N LEU A 161 10.24 -26.15 -1.52
CA LEU A 161 11.62 -26.68 -1.58
C LEU A 161 11.67 -28.21 -1.58
N ILE A 162 10.80 -28.87 -0.83
CA ILE A 162 10.73 -30.33 -0.78
C ILE A 162 10.09 -30.86 -2.07
N THR A 163 8.94 -30.33 -2.44
CA THR A 163 8.18 -30.79 -3.62
C THR A 163 8.91 -30.50 -4.94
N GLY A 164 9.69 -29.42 -4.99
CA GLY A 164 10.51 -29.05 -6.16
C GLY A 164 11.62 -30.08 -6.51
N LYS A 165 11.95 -31.00 -5.58
CA LYS A 165 12.86 -32.11 -5.85
C LYS A 165 12.22 -33.25 -6.67
N PHE A 166 10.88 -33.25 -6.72
CA PHE A 166 10.13 -34.30 -7.41
C PHE A 166 9.62 -33.77 -8.77
N ARG A 167 10.20 -34.28 -9.86
CA ARG A 167 9.89 -33.82 -11.24
C ARG A 167 8.43 -34.04 -11.67
N PHE A 168 7.71 -34.94 -10.99
CA PHE A 168 6.28 -35.20 -11.28
C PHE A 168 5.32 -34.26 -10.57
N LEU A 169 5.79 -33.47 -9.59
CA LEU A 169 4.98 -32.46 -8.93
C LEU A 169 5.10 -31.11 -9.65
N PRO A 170 3.99 -30.37 -9.74
CA PRO A 170 4.01 -29.07 -10.36
C PRO A 170 4.83 -28.06 -9.54
N ARG A 171 5.47 -27.11 -10.23
CA ARG A 171 6.08 -25.95 -9.55
C ARG A 171 5.05 -25.20 -8.73
N LYS A 172 5.50 -24.57 -7.62
CA LYS A 172 4.64 -23.85 -6.67
C LYS A 172 3.47 -24.71 -6.18
N PHE A 173 3.81 -25.96 -5.83
CA PHE A 173 2.82 -26.95 -5.38
C PHE A 173 1.99 -26.47 -4.20
N SER A 174 2.61 -25.74 -3.25
CA SER A 174 1.91 -25.19 -2.09
C SER A 174 0.78 -24.26 -2.49
N ASP A 175 1.00 -23.36 -3.46
CA ASP A 175 -0.02 -22.42 -3.95
C ASP A 175 -1.17 -23.16 -4.65
N LYS A 176 -0.86 -24.16 -5.46
CA LYS A 176 -1.87 -24.97 -6.16
C LYS A 176 -2.72 -25.80 -5.19
N LEU A 177 -2.08 -26.41 -4.20
CA LEU A 177 -2.78 -27.17 -3.16
C LEU A 177 -3.69 -26.27 -2.31
N MET A 178 -3.18 -25.14 -1.84
CA MET A 178 -3.96 -24.20 -1.02
C MET A 178 -5.15 -23.62 -1.81
N GLN A 179 -4.94 -23.30 -3.09
CA GLN A 179 -6.03 -22.86 -3.97
C GLN A 179 -7.10 -23.94 -4.12
N PHE A 180 -6.70 -25.18 -4.35
CA PHE A 180 -7.65 -26.31 -4.46
C PHE A 180 -8.43 -26.50 -3.15
N LEU A 181 -7.75 -26.48 -2.00
CA LEU A 181 -8.41 -26.64 -0.71
C LEU A 181 -9.36 -25.48 -0.40
N SER A 182 -9.03 -24.26 -0.82
CA SER A 182 -9.86 -23.08 -0.62
C SER A 182 -11.24 -23.14 -1.32
N LEU A 183 -11.37 -23.96 -2.35
CA LEU A 183 -12.65 -24.18 -3.05
C LEU A 183 -13.71 -24.82 -2.14
N PHE A 184 -13.29 -25.61 -1.16
CA PHE A 184 -14.19 -26.30 -0.23
C PHE A 184 -14.53 -25.45 1.00
N TRP A 185 -13.94 -24.28 1.14
CA TRP A 185 -14.21 -23.42 2.29
C TRP A 185 -15.44 -22.54 2.04
N PRO A 186 -16.20 -22.22 3.11
CA PRO A 186 -17.40 -21.41 2.98
C PRO A 186 -17.08 -20.00 2.46
N ASN A 187 -18.11 -19.31 1.99
CA ASN A 187 -17.98 -17.90 1.65
C ASN A 187 -17.55 -17.11 2.91
N HIS A 188 -16.54 -16.24 2.74
CA HIS A 188 -15.91 -15.51 3.83
C HIS A 188 -16.29 -14.03 3.86
N LEU A 189 -16.92 -13.53 2.80
CA LEU A 189 -17.31 -12.13 2.68
C LEU A 189 -18.75 -11.88 3.12
N PRO A 190 -19.06 -10.67 3.65
CA PRO A 190 -20.42 -10.27 3.99
C PRO A 190 -21.34 -10.15 2.76
N ILE A 191 -22.62 -10.47 2.93
CA ILE A 191 -23.61 -10.43 1.85
C ILE A 191 -23.69 -9.05 1.21
N ARG A 192 -23.74 -7.97 2.00
CA ARG A 192 -23.84 -6.61 1.45
C ARG A 192 -22.60 -6.21 0.61
N MET A 193 -21.41 -6.72 0.95
CA MET A 193 -20.23 -6.51 0.12
C MET A 193 -20.33 -7.24 -1.22
N GLU A 194 -20.88 -8.46 -1.22
CA GLU A 194 -21.13 -9.22 -2.45
C GLU A 194 -22.17 -8.52 -3.35
N GLU A 195 -23.27 -8.03 -2.77
CA GLU A 195 -24.29 -7.25 -3.48
C GLU A 195 -23.69 -5.97 -4.12
N PHE A 196 -22.79 -5.29 -3.41
CA PHE A 196 -22.10 -4.12 -3.93
C PHE A 196 -21.11 -4.49 -5.05
N HIS A 197 -20.39 -5.60 -4.90
CA HIS A 197 -19.49 -6.10 -5.93
C HIS A 197 -20.24 -6.44 -7.24
N GLU A 198 -21.44 -7.03 -7.15
CA GLU A 198 -22.27 -7.31 -8.33
C GLU A 198 -22.75 -6.03 -9.03
N LYS A 199 -22.98 -4.96 -8.26
CA LYS A 199 -23.62 -3.72 -8.74
C LYS A 199 -22.63 -2.67 -9.21
N TYR A 200 -21.45 -2.55 -8.57
CA TYR A 200 -20.51 -1.43 -8.77
C TYR A 200 -19.14 -1.89 -9.22
N GLU A 201 -18.47 -1.06 -10.01
CA GLU A 201 -17.08 -1.28 -10.46
C GLU A 201 -16.06 -0.78 -9.45
N HIS A 202 -16.37 0.32 -8.78
CA HIS A 202 -15.46 0.98 -7.87
C HIS A 202 -15.98 0.87 -6.44
N HIS A 203 -15.09 0.51 -5.51
CA HIS A 203 -15.40 0.36 -4.08
C HIS A 203 -14.45 1.22 -3.26
N TRP A 204 -14.99 1.92 -2.27
CA TRP A 204 -14.22 2.72 -1.34
C TRP A 204 -14.63 2.46 0.09
N ILE A 205 -13.67 2.09 0.93
CA ILE A 205 -13.84 1.77 2.34
C ILE A 205 -13.29 2.94 3.13
N ILE A 206 -14.13 3.69 3.81
CA ILE A 206 -13.73 4.87 4.58
C ILE A 206 -13.96 4.61 6.06
N GLU A 207 -12.93 4.77 6.88
CA GLU A 207 -13.03 4.75 8.33
C GLU A 207 -13.04 6.16 8.88
N MET A 208 -14.04 6.47 9.70
CA MET A 208 -14.19 7.74 10.41
C MET A 208 -14.27 7.51 11.90
N SER A 209 -13.82 8.49 12.67
CA SER A 209 -13.85 8.44 14.13
C SER A 209 -14.65 9.58 14.75
N ASP A 210 -15.15 9.32 15.95
CA ASP A 210 -15.81 10.24 16.86
C ASP A 210 -16.87 11.14 16.16
N GLU A 211 -16.74 12.46 16.20
CA GLU A 211 -17.68 13.40 15.56
C GLU A 211 -17.71 13.31 14.02
N GLY A 212 -16.64 12.83 13.41
CA GLY A 212 -16.56 12.66 11.96
C GLY A 212 -17.52 11.60 11.41
N ILE A 213 -18.01 10.68 12.26
CA ILE A 213 -18.96 9.63 11.85
C ILE A 213 -20.28 10.23 11.38
N ASP A 214 -20.84 11.16 12.13
CA ASP A 214 -22.10 11.81 11.74
C ASP A 214 -21.89 12.77 10.56
N GLU A 215 -20.72 13.42 10.49
CA GLU A 215 -20.34 14.32 9.39
C GLU A 215 -20.35 13.58 8.04
N ILE A 216 -19.65 12.44 7.95
CA ILE A 216 -19.61 11.67 6.71
C ILE A 216 -20.96 11.02 6.38
N LYS A 217 -21.68 10.51 7.37
CA LYS A 217 -22.96 9.87 7.17
C LYS A 217 -23.98 10.80 6.53
N ASN A 218 -24.12 12.02 7.08
CA ASN A 218 -25.03 13.02 6.55
C ASN A 218 -24.61 13.47 5.15
N TYR A 219 -23.32 13.64 4.92
CA TYR A 219 -22.78 13.96 3.61
C TYR A 219 -23.12 12.89 2.57
N LEU A 220 -22.85 11.60 2.86
CA LEU A 220 -23.11 10.51 1.92
C LEU A 220 -24.60 10.32 1.63
N ILE A 221 -25.48 10.49 2.63
CA ILE A 221 -26.93 10.48 2.42
C ILE A 221 -27.30 11.54 1.38
N SER A 222 -26.94 12.80 1.62
CA SER A 222 -27.26 13.89 0.71
C SER A 222 -26.59 13.73 -0.67
N TYR A 223 -25.33 13.26 -0.71
CA TYR A 223 -24.62 13.08 -1.96
C TYR A 223 -25.30 12.08 -2.91
N PHE A 224 -25.74 10.94 -2.37
CA PHE A 224 -26.34 9.86 -3.18
C PHE A 224 -27.84 10.02 -3.42
N GLU A 225 -28.48 11.11 -2.96
CA GLU A 225 -29.82 11.51 -3.42
C GLU A 225 -29.81 11.90 -4.90
N ASP A 226 -28.75 12.60 -5.35
CA ASP A 226 -28.65 13.17 -6.69
C ASP A 226 -27.57 12.52 -7.58
N ASN A 227 -26.74 11.65 -7.03
CA ASN A 227 -25.60 11.06 -7.76
C ASN A 227 -25.68 9.54 -7.80
N GLU A 228 -25.15 8.98 -8.88
CA GLU A 228 -25.04 7.52 -9.05
C GLU A 228 -24.11 6.93 -8.00
N GLY A 229 -24.48 5.77 -7.46
CA GLY A 229 -23.75 5.04 -6.45
C GLY A 229 -24.62 4.77 -5.22
N SER A 230 -24.01 4.24 -4.19
CA SER A 230 -24.64 4.00 -2.90
C SER A 230 -23.60 3.75 -1.82
N PHE A 231 -24.02 3.67 -0.57
CA PHE A 231 -23.16 3.30 0.55
C PHE A 231 -23.93 2.53 1.62
N PHE A 232 -23.19 1.91 2.50
CA PHE A 232 -23.72 1.41 3.77
C PHE A 232 -22.72 1.61 4.91
N GLU A 233 -23.23 1.89 6.08
CA GLU A 233 -22.47 1.85 7.32
C GLU A 233 -22.28 0.38 7.74
N CYS A 234 -21.03 -0.06 7.88
CA CYS A 234 -20.68 -1.41 8.24
C CYS A 234 -20.98 -1.69 9.72
N ASN A 235 -21.56 -2.84 10.01
CA ASN A 235 -21.43 -3.37 11.36
C ASN A 235 -19.98 -3.82 11.62
N LYS A 236 -19.65 -4.11 12.90
CA LYS A 236 -18.28 -4.47 13.27
C LYS A 236 -17.69 -5.61 12.42
N LYS A 237 -18.47 -6.68 12.17
CA LYS A 237 -18.02 -7.83 11.39
C LYS A 237 -17.79 -7.48 9.93
N GLU A 238 -18.61 -6.63 9.36
CA GLU A 238 -18.45 -6.14 7.99
C GLU A 238 -17.24 -5.23 7.86
N ALA A 239 -17.03 -4.33 8.83
CA ALA A 239 -15.88 -3.44 8.87
C ALA A 239 -14.55 -4.23 8.91
N ASP A 240 -14.44 -5.16 9.87
CA ASP A 240 -13.25 -6.02 10.02
C ASP A 240 -12.97 -6.79 8.72
N LYS A 241 -14.01 -7.31 8.07
CA LYS A 241 -13.88 -8.08 6.82
C LYS A 241 -13.60 -7.22 5.59
N ALA A 242 -14.17 -6.03 5.50
CA ALA A 242 -13.91 -5.11 4.39
C ALA A 242 -12.45 -4.65 4.38
N LEU A 243 -11.93 -4.23 5.52
CA LEU A 243 -10.53 -3.84 5.68
C LEU A 243 -9.57 -5.01 5.44
N LEU A 244 -9.91 -6.20 5.96
CA LEU A 244 -9.11 -7.40 5.73
C LEU A 244 -9.12 -7.84 4.26
N HIS A 245 -10.26 -7.76 3.58
CA HIS A 245 -10.35 -8.09 2.16
C HIS A 245 -9.46 -7.17 1.30
N ARG A 246 -9.51 -5.88 1.58
CA ARG A 246 -8.60 -4.91 0.95
C ARG A 246 -7.13 -5.21 1.23
N PHE A 247 -6.80 -5.57 2.47
CA PHE A 247 -5.43 -5.91 2.86
C PHE A 247 -4.90 -7.12 2.09
N VAL A 248 -5.67 -8.19 1.97
CA VAL A 248 -5.22 -9.41 1.26
C VAL A 248 -5.24 -9.27 -0.26
N ALA A 249 -5.88 -8.24 -0.81
CA ALA A 249 -5.93 -7.98 -2.25
C ALA A 249 -4.53 -7.86 -2.85
N ALA A 250 -3.57 -7.29 -2.12
CA ALA A 250 -2.18 -7.20 -2.55
C ALA A 250 -1.52 -8.56 -2.85
N SER A 251 -1.98 -9.64 -2.23
CA SER A 251 -1.43 -11.00 -2.44
C SER A 251 -2.08 -11.76 -3.59
N ALA A 252 -3.23 -11.32 -4.08
CA ALA A 252 -4.04 -12.04 -5.06
C ALA A 252 -3.32 -12.22 -6.41
N VAL A 253 -2.66 -11.17 -6.89
CA VAL A 253 -1.94 -11.18 -8.16
C VAL A 253 -0.83 -12.21 -8.19
N GLY A 254 -0.06 -12.34 -7.09
CA GLY A 254 1.01 -13.33 -6.97
C GLY A 254 0.51 -14.76 -7.02
N ARG A 255 -0.64 -15.05 -6.37
CA ARG A 255 -1.28 -16.36 -6.42
C ARG A 255 -1.82 -16.67 -7.82
N PHE A 256 -2.53 -15.74 -8.45
CA PHE A 256 -3.01 -15.91 -9.81
C PHE A 256 -1.87 -16.21 -10.78
N HIS A 257 -0.79 -15.45 -10.71
CA HIS A 257 0.42 -15.68 -11.51
C HIS A 257 1.03 -17.06 -11.24
N ALA A 258 1.15 -17.46 -9.96
CA ALA A 258 1.71 -18.77 -9.58
C ALA A 258 0.92 -19.96 -10.14
N LEU A 259 -0.40 -19.82 -10.25
CA LEU A 259 -1.28 -20.86 -10.80
C LEU A 259 -1.19 -20.97 -12.32
N ASN A 260 -0.88 -19.87 -12.99
CA ASN A 260 -0.96 -19.73 -14.46
C ASN A 260 0.40 -19.43 -15.12
N GLU A 261 1.53 -19.62 -14.41
CA GLU A 261 2.88 -19.21 -14.87
C GLU A 261 3.26 -19.70 -16.28
N ASN A 262 2.74 -20.86 -16.70
CA ASN A 262 3.01 -21.40 -18.03
C ASN A 262 2.31 -20.63 -19.18
N LYS A 263 1.26 -19.86 -18.86
CA LYS A 263 0.41 -19.14 -19.81
C LYS A 263 0.65 -17.64 -19.80
N LEU A 264 1.26 -17.13 -18.73
CA LEU A 264 1.44 -15.72 -18.46
C LEU A 264 2.89 -15.27 -18.73
N GLY A 265 3.06 -13.98 -18.93
CA GLY A 265 4.34 -13.30 -18.87
C GLY A 265 4.66 -12.83 -17.45
N GLU A 266 5.48 -11.80 -17.31
CA GLU A 266 5.88 -11.25 -16.04
C GLU A 266 4.78 -10.40 -15.40
N MET A 267 4.96 -10.09 -14.12
CA MET A 267 4.11 -9.19 -13.36
C MET A 267 4.80 -7.83 -13.24
N ILE A 268 4.07 -6.76 -13.56
CA ILE A 268 4.49 -5.38 -13.33
C ILE A 268 3.66 -4.83 -12.16
N SER A 269 4.33 -4.36 -11.12
CA SER A 269 3.68 -3.71 -9.98
C SER A 269 4.13 -2.26 -9.91
N LEU A 270 3.20 -1.32 -10.05
CA LEU A 270 3.48 0.10 -10.00
C LEU A 270 2.83 0.72 -8.76
N ASP A 271 3.56 1.61 -8.12
CA ASP A 271 3.19 2.32 -6.90
C ASP A 271 3.24 3.82 -7.17
N ILE A 272 2.10 4.41 -7.46
CA ILE A 272 1.96 5.72 -8.09
C ILE A 272 1.31 6.71 -7.13
N ALA A 273 1.94 7.87 -6.95
CA ALA A 273 1.37 9.03 -6.27
C ALA A 273 0.96 10.08 -7.30
N PHE A 274 -0.34 10.26 -7.52
CA PHE A 274 -0.85 11.28 -8.42
C PHE A 274 -0.81 12.68 -7.79
N PRO A 275 -0.71 13.75 -8.61
CA PRO A 275 -0.96 15.11 -8.16
C PRO A 275 -2.32 15.22 -7.46
N ARG A 276 -2.40 16.10 -6.46
CA ARG A 276 -3.62 16.27 -5.65
C ARG A 276 -4.80 16.80 -6.44
N ASN A 277 -4.54 17.57 -7.49
CA ASN A 277 -5.55 18.11 -8.41
C ASN A 277 -5.97 17.16 -9.53
N GLU A 278 -5.31 15.98 -9.69
CA GLU A 278 -5.67 15.04 -10.74
C GLU A 278 -7.11 14.52 -10.54
N LYS A 279 -7.93 14.70 -11.58
CA LYS A 279 -9.33 14.27 -11.58
C LYS A 279 -9.51 12.93 -12.27
N ASN A 280 -8.64 12.62 -13.24
CA ASN A 280 -8.66 11.40 -14.03
C ASN A 280 -7.70 10.35 -13.45
N TRP A 281 -7.82 10.09 -12.16
CA TRP A 281 -6.95 9.19 -11.41
C TRP A 281 -7.11 7.71 -11.78
N PHE A 282 -8.26 7.34 -12.35
CA PHE A 282 -8.48 5.98 -12.86
C PHE A 282 -7.97 5.92 -14.30
N GLU A 283 -7.03 5.03 -14.56
CA GLU A 283 -6.32 5.01 -15.83
C GLU A 283 -7.20 4.55 -16.99
N ASN A 284 -6.98 5.17 -18.13
CA ASN A 284 -7.49 4.74 -19.42
C ASN A 284 -6.29 4.45 -20.35
N LEU A 285 -5.90 3.18 -20.38
CA LEU A 285 -4.74 2.77 -21.15
C LEU A 285 -5.02 2.81 -22.66
N PRO A 286 -4.04 3.27 -23.49
CA PRO A 286 -4.10 3.08 -24.91
C PRO A 286 -4.31 1.60 -25.27
N GLN A 287 -5.17 1.32 -26.24
CA GLN A 287 -5.53 -0.05 -26.60
C GLN A 287 -4.33 -0.93 -26.95
N GLU A 288 -3.27 -0.37 -27.50
CA GLU A 288 -2.03 -1.08 -27.81
C GLU A 288 -1.23 -1.52 -26.58
N ILE A 289 -1.41 -0.86 -25.43
CA ILE A 289 -0.89 -1.27 -24.12
C ILE A 289 -1.85 -2.28 -23.51
N ASP A 290 -3.12 -1.96 -23.47
CA ASP A 290 -4.16 -2.80 -22.89
C ASP A 290 -4.20 -4.21 -23.51
N ASN A 291 -4.04 -4.32 -24.81
CA ASN A 291 -3.96 -5.58 -25.54
C ASN A 291 -2.78 -6.48 -25.14
N GLN A 292 -1.75 -5.95 -24.49
CA GLN A 292 -0.58 -6.69 -24.01
C GLN A 292 -0.76 -7.20 -22.57
N LEU A 293 -1.84 -6.81 -21.91
CA LEU A 293 -2.15 -7.18 -20.52
C LEU A 293 -3.18 -8.31 -20.46
N GLU A 294 -2.95 -9.26 -19.59
CA GLU A 294 -3.89 -10.35 -19.27
C GLU A 294 -4.79 -9.96 -18.10
N MET A 295 -4.26 -9.22 -17.14
CA MET A 295 -4.98 -8.80 -15.94
C MET A 295 -4.48 -7.45 -15.45
N LYS A 296 -5.41 -6.64 -14.95
CA LYS A 296 -5.15 -5.34 -14.32
C LYS A 296 -5.88 -5.32 -12.98
N LEU A 297 -5.15 -5.03 -11.91
CA LEU A 297 -5.71 -4.96 -10.57
C LEU A 297 -5.36 -3.61 -9.94
N TYR A 298 -6.39 -2.86 -9.54
CA TYR A 298 -6.26 -1.52 -9.00
C TYR A 298 -6.78 -1.46 -7.58
N TYR A 299 -5.97 -0.94 -6.68
CA TYR A 299 -6.33 -0.64 -5.31
C TYR A 299 -5.43 0.48 -4.78
N GLY A 300 -5.77 1.10 -3.67
CA GLY A 300 -4.92 2.19 -3.16
C GLY A 300 -5.54 3.00 -2.04
N HIS A 301 -4.87 4.12 -1.75
CA HIS A 301 -5.20 5.07 -0.69
C HIS A 301 -5.74 6.35 -1.34
N LEU A 302 -7.05 6.40 -1.60
CA LEU A 302 -7.62 7.41 -2.47
C LEU A 302 -7.50 8.84 -1.93
N PHE A 303 -7.54 9.04 -0.60
CA PHE A 303 -7.40 10.39 -0.02
C PHE A 303 -6.07 11.04 -0.36
N CYS A 304 -4.97 10.31 -0.32
CA CYS A 304 -3.66 10.84 -0.69
C CYS A 304 -3.28 10.60 -2.17
N HIS A 305 -4.19 10.08 -2.97
CA HIS A 305 -3.99 9.74 -4.38
C HIS A 305 -2.80 8.81 -4.63
N VAL A 306 -2.56 7.86 -3.71
CA VAL A 306 -1.59 6.79 -3.90
C VAL A 306 -2.31 5.54 -4.36
N LEU A 307 -1.97 5.07 -5.55
CA LEU A 307 -2.58 3.89 -6.16
C LEU A 307 -1.55 2.82 -6.46
N HIS A 308 -1.93 1.58 -6.23
CA HIS A 308 -1.16 0.39 -6.53
C HIS A 308 -1.78 -0.28 -7.75
N HIS A 309 -1.03 -0.33 -8.82
CA HIS A 309 -1.43 -0.93 -10.08
C HIS A 309 -0.62 -2.20 -10.32
N ASN A 310 -1.30 -3.34 -10.39
CA ASN A 310 -0.68 -4.61 -10.71
C ASN A 310 -1.14 -5.09 -12.08
N TYR A 311 -0.18 -5.32 -12.97
CA TYR A 311 -0.43 -5.81 -14.31
C TYR A 311 0.22 -7.18 -14.48
N ILE A 312 -0.50 -8.09 -15.08
CA ILE A 312 0.07 -9.33 -15.59
C ILE A 312 0.12 -9.24 -17.09
N VAL A 313 1.31 -9.34 -17.64
CA VAL A 313 1.50 -9.26 -19.10
C VAL A 313 1.20 -10.60 -19.76
N LYS A 314 0.77 -10.55 -21.00
CA LYS A 314 0.59 -11.75 -21.82
C LYS A 314 1.93 -12.39 -22.12
N LYS A 315 1.93 -13.72 -22.29
CA LYS A 315 3.15 -14.47 -22.59
C LYS A 315 3.83 -13.96 -23.86
N GLY A 316 5.14 -13.74 -23.79
CA GLY A 316 5.95 -13.27 -24.91
C GLY A 316 6.02 -11.75 -25.07
N VAL A 317 5.32 -11.00 -24.21
CA VAL A 317 5.45 -9.55 -24.16
C VAL A 317 6.71 -9.17 -23.38
N ASP A 318 7.44 -8.18 -23.85
CA ASP A 318 8.57 -7.57 -23.13
C ASP A 318 8.03 -6.66 -22.00
N ALA A 319 8.10 -7.18 -20.77
CA ALA A 319 7.58 -6.50 -19.60
C ALA A 319 8.36 -5.22 -19.26
N ASP A 320 9.67 -5.18 -19.49
CA ASP A 320 10.50 -4.01 -19.22
C ASP A 320 10.17 -2.87 -20.17
N ALA A 321 10.00 -3.18 -21.48
CA ALA A 321 9.59 -2.19 -22.46
C ALA A 321 8.18 -1.66 -22.17
N LEU A 322 7.25 -2.55 -21.81
CA LEU A 322 5.89 -2.18 -21.45
C LEU A 322 5.85 -1.31 -20.19
N LYS A 323 6.63 -1.66 -19.17
CA LYS A 323 6.76 -0.88 -17.93
C LYS A 323 7.25 0.54 -18.19
N LYS A 324 8.24 0.72 -19.06
CA LYS A 324 8.71 2.07 -19.46
C LYS A 324 7.61 2.90 -20.12
N ARG A 325 6.77 2.27 -20.93
CA ARG A 325 5.62 2.95 -21.56
C ARG A 325 4.56 3.34 -20.54
N LEU A 326 4.25 2.45 -19.58
CA LEU A 326 3.33 2.76 -18.47
C LEU A 326 3.87 3.92 -17.62
N LEU A 327 5.14 3.87 -17.21
CA LEU A 327 5.75 4.95 -16.43
C LEU A 327 5.71 6.29 -17.15
N LYS A 328 5.86 6.30 -18.48
CA LYS A 328 5.75 7.53 -19.25
C LYS A 328 4.34 8.16 -19.19
N ILE A 329 3.29 7.35 -19.14
CA ILE A 329 1.91 7.86 -18.97
C ILE A 329 1.80 8.61 -17.63
N TYR A 330 2.41 8.07 -16.57
CA TYR A 330 2.41 8.71 -15.26
C TYR A 330 3.30 9.95 -15.18
N ASP A 331 4.45 9.93 -15.88
CA ASP A 331 5.28 11.14 -16.04
C ASP A 331 4.52 12.28 -16.71
N ASP A 332 3.73 11.96 -17.73
CA ASP A 332 2.98 12.96 -18.52
C ASP A 332 1.87 13.65 -17.69
N VAL A 333 1.39 13.03 -16.61
CA VAL A 333 0.44 13.62 -15.65
C VAL A 333 1.11 14.16 -14.37
N GLY A 334 2.43 14.18 -14.30
CA GLY A 334 3.17 14.69 -13.16
C GLY A 334 3.10 13.83 -11.90
N ALA A 335 2.84 12.54 -12.06
CA ALA A 335 2.83 11.60 -10.95
C ALA A 335 4.25 11.28 -10.47
N GLU A 336 4.38 10.91 -9.19
CA GLU A 336 5.61 10.48 -8.55
C GLU A 336 5.58 8.98 -8.26
N TYR A 337 6.73 8.33 -8.44
CA TYR A 337 6.87 6.90 -8.13
C TYR A 337 8.31 6.57 -7.70
N PRO A 338 8.50 5.57 -6.83
CA PRO A 338 7.45 4.91 -6.05
C PRO A 338 6.85 5.84 -5.00
N ALA A 339 5.55 5.68 -4.75
CA ALA A 339 4.89 6.39 -3.66
C ALA A 339 5.34 5.87 -2.30
N GLU A 340 5.28 4.54 -2.10
CA GLU A 340 5.54 3.88 -0.81
C GLU A 340 6.47 2.65 -0.92
N HIS A 341 6.33 1.85 -1.97
CA HIS A 341 6.94 0.52 -2.09
C HIS A 341 7.92 0.42 -3.26
N ASN A 342 8.70 -0.69 -3.28
CA ASN A 342 9.53 -1.09 -4.42
C ASN A 342 10.65 -0.09 -4.82
N VAL A 343 11.12 0.73 -3.89
CA VAL A 343 12.23 1.67 -4.14
C VAL A 343 13.46 0.96 -4.70
N GLY A 344 13.70 -0.29 -4.31
CA GLY A 344 14.96 -0.95 -4.54
C GLY A 344 15.21 -1.47 -5.95
N HIS A 345 14.27 -2.22 -6.50
CA HIS A 345 14.48 -3.01 -7.71
C HIS A 345 13.66 -2.51 -8.90
N GLU A 346 12.46 -2.06 -8.62
CA GLU A 346 11.50 -1.70 -9.65
C GLU A 346 11.77 -0.33 -10.28
N TYR A 347 12.36 0.59 -9.55
CA TYR A 347 12.53 1.98 -9.97
C TYR A 347 13.96 2.46 -9.85
N LEU A 348 14.37 3.30 -10.80
CA LEU A 348 15.59 4.07 -10.70
C LEU A 348 15.42 5.13 -9.59
N ALA A 349 16.35 5.18 -8.66
CA ALA A 349 16.34 6.19 -7.61
C ALA A 349 16.45 7.59 -8.21
N LYS A 350 15.50 8.46 -7.86
CA LYS A 350 15.55 9.87 -8.26
C LYS A 350 16.81 10.54 -7.66
N PRO A 351 17.31 11.63 -8.26
CA PRO A 351 18.53 12.29 -7.82
C PRO A 351 18.56 12.60 -6.31
N SER A 352 17.41 13.08 -5.76
CA SER A 352 17.28 13.36 -4.32
C SER A 352 17.49 12.13 -3.42
N LEU A 353 17.04 10.96 -3.85
CA LEU A 353 17.26 9.70 -3.12
C LEU A 353 18.71 9.25 -3.26
N THR A 354 19.27 9.33 -4.46
CA THR A 354 20.67 8.94 -4.70
C THR A 354 21.64 9.79 -3.86
N ASP A 355 21.41 11.10 -3.79
CA ASP A 355 22.22 11.99 -2.98
C ASP A 355 22.09 11.69 -1.48
N PHE A 356 20.86 11.42 -1.03
CA PHE A 356 20.60 11.01 0.35
C PHE A 356 21.25 9.66 0.70
N TYR A 357 21.25 8.70 -0.23
CA TYR A 357 21.96 7.43 -0.02
C TYR A 357 23.47 7.60 0.12
N LYS A 358 24.07 8.50 -0.65
CA LYS A 358 25.50 8.82 -0.55
C LYS A 358 25.83 9.55 0.75
N GLU A 359 24.95 10.44 1.22
CA GLU A 359 25.09 11.11 2.52
C GLU A 359 25.07 10.11 3.68
N LEU A 360 24.11 9.17 3.67
CA LEU A 360 23.96 8.18 4.73
C LEU A 360 25.08 7.13 4.73
N ASP A 361 25.53 6.69 3.55
CA ASP A 361 26.55 5.65 3.39
C ASP A 361 27.57 6.03 2.32
N PRO A 362 28.53 6.91 2.66
CA PRO A 362 29.57 7.35 1.72
C PRO A 362 30.44 6.19 1.17
N THR A 363 30.49 5.08 1.89
CA THR A 363 31.28 3.91 1.49
C THR A 363 30.54 2.97 0.54
N ASN A 364 29.23 3.13 0.38
CA ASN A 364 28.35 2.21 -0.30
C ASN A 364 28.46 0.77 0.24
N GLY A 365 28.58 0.66 1.58
CA GLY A 365 28.73 -0.63 2.26
C GLY A 365 27.41 -1.34 2.54
N PHE A 366 26.34 -0.57 2.75
CA PHE A 366 25.01 -1.08 3.01
C PHE A 366 24.18 -1.14 1.74
N ASN A 367 23.55 -2.26 1.47
CA ASN A 367 22.60 -2.47 0.37
C ASN A 367 23.07 -1.82 -0.97
N PRO A 368 24.27 -2.15 -1.49
CA PRO A 368 24.80 -1.55 -2.70
C PRO A 368 23.93 -1.92 -3.93
N GLY A 369 23.71 -0.95 -4.80
CA GLY A 369 22.85 -1.11 -5.98
C GLY A 369 21.37 -0.87 -5.76
N ILE A 370 20.95 -0.52 -4.53
CA ILE A 370 19.55 -0.14 -4.27
C ILE A 370 19.15 1.05 -5.15
N GLY A 371 17.94 1.05 -5.68
CA GLY A 371 17.48 2.09 -6.61
C GLY A 371 18.25 2.10 -7.93
N GLN A 372 18.79 0.94 -8.37
CA GLN A 372 19.60 0.78 -9.57
C GLN A 372 20.85 1.69 -9.58
N THR A 373 21.34 2.07 -8.41
CA THR A 373 22.55 2.87 -8.24
C THR A 373 23.83 2.00 -8.34
N SER A 374 25.02 2.62 -8.21
CA SER A 374 26.30 1.90 -8.26
C SER A 374 26.35 0.78 -7.20
N LYS A 375 26.93 -0.35 -7.59
CA LYS A 375 27.28 -1.46 -6.68
C LYS A 375 28.73 -1.36 -6.17
N ASN A 376 29.48 -0.42 -6.68
CA ASN A 376 30.90 -0.29 -6.38
C ASN A 376 31.13 0.47 -5.07
N LYS A 377 32.21 0.10 -4.36
CA LYS A 377 32.66 0.80 -3.16
C LYS A 377 32.92 2.27 -3.44
N TYR A 378 32.52 3.14 -2.52
CA TYR A 378 32.62 4.60 -2.64
C TYR A 378 31.90 5.18 -3.88
N TRP A 379 30.86 4.50 -4.37
CA TRP A 379 30.01 4.92 -5.49
C TRP A 379 30.72 5.14 -6.85
N LYS A 380 31.95 4.64 -6.98
CA LYS A 380 32.82 4.82 -8.15
C LYS A 380 32.51 3.84 -9.27
#